data_cf272a88665b794e137ae43814f29311
#
_entry.id   cf272a88665b794e137ae43814f29311
#
_cell.length_a   1.000
_cell.length_b   1.000
_cell.length_c   1.000
_cell.angle_alpha   90.00
_cell.angle_beta   90.00
_cell.angle_gamma   90.00
#
_symmetry.space_group_name_H-M   'P 1'
#
loop_
_entity.id
_entity.type
_entity.pdbx_description
1 polymer ?
#
loop_
_entity_poly.entity_id
_entity_poly.type
_entity_poly.pdbx_seq_one_letter_code
_entity_poly.pdbx_strand_id
1 'polypeptide(L)'
;MLGIVLAGRPYHLDPEINHGLPELINSYKIAVFTEDSVAHLGKVERPLIVSDQWMYHSRLYKAANYVKTCDNLELIQLNSFGCGLDAVTTDCVNDILTKSGKIYTVLKIDEVSNLGAARIRIRSLISAVNSRHEQHYKTCPSSSAINRIEFTKEMKKDYTVLAPQMSPIHFDLLAPAFKCMGINIEILPDATKETIDVGLKYVNNDACYPSLIVVGQMMSAITSGKYDVNKLAVIMSQTGGGCRATNYVGFIRRALSKAGYGQIPVIALSAQGFEKNSGFKISYKVVKRAMQALIYGDVFMRCLYRTRPYEKEKGSANALHEKWKKVCLESLTKTGSNAVFKKNIQGIVHDFDTLPLLDIKKPRVGIVGEILVKFLPSANNHLVDLLLSLIHI
;
A
#
# COMPACT_ATOMS: atom_id res chain seq x y z
N MET A 1 -17.08 25.74 27.48
CA MET A 1 -16.08 26.39 26.59
C MET A 1 -15.56 25.30 25.66
N LEU A 2 -15.53 25.54 24.35
CA LEU A 2 -14.97 24.57 23.35
C LEU A 2 -13.43 24.67 23.36
N GLY A 3 -12.77 23.53 23.29
CA GLY A 3 -11.33 23.42 23.07
C GLY A 3 -11.02 22.65 21.78
N ILE A 4 -9.93 23.00 21.13
CA ILE A 4 -9.42 22.29 19.94
C ILE A 4 -8.03 21.73 20.26
N VAL A 5 -7.89 20.43 20.05
CA VAL A 5 -6.59 19.75 20.04
C VAL A 5 -6.01 19.87 18.65
N LEU A 6 -4.93 20.62 18.51
CA LEU A 6 -4.18 20.77 17.27
C LEU A 6 -3.16 19.64 17.18
N ALA A 7 -3.41 18.70 16.29
CA ALA A 7 -2.67 17.46 16.16
C ALA A 7 -1.87 17.42 14.85
N GLY A 8 -0.68 16.83 14.87
CA GLY A 8 0.16 16.73 13.70
C GLY A 8 1.53 16.19 14.05
N ARG A 9 2.48 16.35 13.15
CA ARG A 9 3.89 16.10 13.47
C ARG A 9 4.44 17.22 14.36
N PRO A 10 5.48 16.96 15.18
CA PRO A 10 6.03 17.98 16.06
C PRO A 10 6.36 19.32 15.39
N TYR A 11 6.86 19.29 14.18
CA TYR A 11 7.20 20.51 13.43
C TYR A 11 5.97 21.35 13.00
N HIS A 12 4.78 20.77 12.97
CA HIS A 12 3.55 21.51 12.68
C HIS A 12 3.18 22.54 13.78
N LEU A 13 3.82 22.45 14.96
CA LEU A 13 3.63 23.42 16.03
C LEU A 13 4.52 24.68 15.87
N ASP A 14 5.50 24.63 14.97
CA ASP A 14 6.35 25.78 14.67
C ASP A 14 5.50 26.89 14.00
N PRO A 15 5.54 28.15 14.48
CA PRO A 15 4.75 29.24 13.92
C PRO A 15 5.02 29.52 12.43
N GLU A 16 6.25 29.34 11.96
CA GLU A 16 6.60 29.50 10.55
C GLU A 16 5.95 28.42 9.68
N ILE A 17 5.76 27.21 10.22
CA ILE A 17 5.16 26.08 9.52
C ILE A 17 3.63 26.16 9.55
N ASN A 18 3.03 26.52 10.71
CA ASN A 18 1.58 26.53 10.86
C ASN A 18 0.91 27.85 10.45
N HIS A 19 1.73 28.87 10.07
CA HIS A 19 1.27 30.15 9.56
C HIS A 19 0.28 30.90 10.48
N GLY A 20 0.35 30.72 11.82
CA GLY A 20 -0.52 31.38 12.78
C GLY A 20 -1.91 30.72 12.92
N LEU A 21 -2.01 29.41 12.66
CA LEU A 21 -3.26 28.65 12.89
C LEU A 21 -3.73 28.65 14.34
N PRO A 22 -2.87 28.52 15.37
CA PRO A 22 -3.29 28.63 16.77
C PRO A 22 -3.92 29.98 17.08
N GLU A 23 -3.32 31.08 16.60
CA GLU A 23 -3.83 32.44 16.78
C GLU A 23 -5.16 32.62 16.07
N LEU A 24 -5.31 32.08 14.87
CA LEU A 24 -6.57 32.10 14.14
C LEU A 24 -7.69 31.39 14.93
N ILE A 25 -7.42 30.21 15.51
CA ILE A 25 -8.38 29.48 16.32
C ILE A 25 -8.72 30.26 17.60
N ASN A 26 -7.71 30.81 18.29
CA ASN A 26 -7.89 31.63 19.48
C ASN A 26 -8.75 32.88 19.20
N SER A 27 -8.66 33.46 17.98
CA SER A 27 -9.48 34.63 17.58
C SER A 27 -10.98 34.34 17.62
N TYR A 28 -11.40 33.08 17.58
CA TYR A 28 -12.79 32.63 17.77
C TYR A 28 -13.14 32.33 19.23
N LYS A 29 -12.29 32.73 20.18
CA LYS A 29 -12.46 32.48 21.63
C LYS A 29 -12.51 30.98 21.99
N ILE A 30 -11.73 30.18 21.28
CA ILE A 30 -11.56 28.72 21.47
C ILE A 30 -10.18 28.46 22.05
N ALA A 31 -10.09 27.63 23.08
CA ALA A 31 -8.82 27.19 23.63
C ALA A 31 -8.12 26.22 22.69
N VAL A 32 -6.81 26.36 22.50
CA VAL A 32 -5.99 25.48 21.68
C VAL A 32 -5.06 24.67 22.57
N PHE A 33 -5.04 23.38 22.35
CA PHE A 33 -4.15 22.41 22.99
C PHE A 33 -3.29 21.73 21.92
N THR A 34 -2.07 21.37 22.26
CA THR A 34 -1.25 20.51 21.40
C THR A 34 -1.56 19.05 21.67
N GLU A 35 -1.32 18.16 20.68
CA GLU A 35 -1.63 16.74 20.86
C GLU A 35 -0.81 16.10 21.98
N ASP A 36 0.42 16.54 22.23
CA ASP A 36 1.27 16.02 23.30
C ASP A 36 0.77 16.41 24.71
N SER A 37 0.10 17.56 24.83
CA SER A 37 -0.49 17.99 26.10
C SER A 37 -1.64 17.10 26.57
N VAL A 38 -2.30 16.36 25.66
CA VAL A 38 -3.46 15.51 25.97
C VAL A 38 -3.21 14.01 25.68
N ALA A 39 -2.22 13.67 24.90
CA ALA A 39 -1.99 12.29 24.45
C ALA A 39 -1.72 11.31 25.60
N HIS A 40 -1.12 11.76 26.71
CA HIS A 40 -0.85 10.94 27.88
C HIS A 40 -2.14 10.51 28.62
N LEU A 41 -3.25 11.22 28.40
CA LEU A 41 -4.56 10.91 28.97
C LEU A 41 -5.33 9.84 28.18
N GLY A 42 -4.93 9.61 26.92
CA GLY A 42 -5.56 8.62 26.05
C GLY A 42 -4.78 7.31 25.91
N LYS A 43 -5.51 6.26 25.54
CA LYS A 43 -4.92 4.93 25.23
C LYS A 43 -5.22 4.54 23.79
N VAL A 44 -4.26 3.92 23.12
CA VAL A 44 -4.48 3.34 21.78
C VAL A 44 -5.22 2.03 21.94
N GLU A 45 -6.38 1.94 21.30
CA GLU A 45 -7.14 0.69 21.21
C GLU A 45 -6.56 -0.17 20.07
N ARG A 46 -6.12 -1.37 20.39
CA ARG A 46 -5.50 -2.30 19.45
C ARG A 46 -6.37 -3.54 19.23
N PRO A 47 -6.28 -4.19 18.04
CA PRO A 47 -5.41 -3.86 16.92
C PRO A 47 -5.93 -2.69 16.10
N LEU A 48 -5.02 -1.82 15.64
CA LEU A 48 -5.31 -0.80 14.65
C LEU A 48 -5.37 -1.39 13.24
N ILE A 49 -6.06 -0.69 12.33
CA ILE A 49 -6.05 -1.03 10.91
C ILE A 49 -4.67 -0.83 10.27
N VAL A 50 -3.89 0.06 10.86
CA VAL A 50 -2.55 0.44 10.41
C VAL A 50 -1.48 -0.21 11.29
N SER A 51 -0.25 -0.24 10.80
CA SER A 51 0.91 -0.65 11.58
C SER A 51 1.24 0.43 12.61
N ASP A 52 1.20 0.08 13.91
CA ASP A 52 1.46 0.97 15.04
C ASP A 52 2.88 0.75 15.58
N GLN A 53 3.85 1.35 14.92
CA GLN A 53 5.27 1.22 15.27
C GLN A 53 6.02 2.56 15.32
N TRP A 54 5.32 3.67 15.09
CA TRP A 54 5.93 4.99 15.08
C TRP A 54 5.38 5.84 16.23
N MET A 55 6.27 6.34 17.08
CA MET A 55 5.92 7.04 18.31
C MET A 55 5.02 8.25 18.09
N TYR A 56 5.32 9.11 17.13
CA TYR A 56 4.52 10.31 16.88
C TYR A 56 3.13 10.00 16.35
N HIS A 57 2.98 8.96 15.54
CA HIS A 57 1.67 8.51 15.05
C HIS A 57 0.85 7.88 16.16
N SER A 58 1.48 7.04 17.00
CA SER A 58 0.82 6.49 18.21
C SER A 58 0.35 7.60 19.14
N ARG A 59 1.09 8.71 19.25
CA ARG A 59 0.70 9.87 20.05
C ARG A 59 -0.55 10.56 19.51
N LEU A 60 -0.66 10.72 18.17
CA LEU A 60 -1.87 11.21 17.52
C LEU A 60 -3.10 10.32 17.80
N TYR A 61 -2.91 8.98 17.73
CA TYR A 61 -3.99 8.04 18.03
C TYR A 61 -4.42 8.12 19.50
N LYS A 62 -3.49 8.30 20.44
CA LYS A 62 -3.80 8.52 21.86
C LYS A 62 -4.61 9.79 22.04
N ALA A 63 -4.17 10.91 21.45
CA ALA A 63 -4.89 12.18 21.52
C ALA A 63 -6.32 12.06 20.96
N ALA A 64 -6.49 11.41 19.79
CA ALA A 64 -7.80 11.16 19.21
C ALA A 64 -8.69 10.29 20.11
N ASN A 65 -8.13 9.24 20.73
CA ASN A 65 -8.86 8.39 21.67
C ASN A 65 -9.25 9.12 22.96
N TYR A 66 -8.47 10.12 23.39
CA TYR A 66 -8.87 10.97 24.51
C TYR A 66 -9.98 11.93 24.09
N VAL A 67 -9.81 12.65 22.97
CA VAL A 67 -10.79 13.62 22.47
C VAL A 67 -12.17 13.00 22.26
N LYS A 68 -12.26 11.74 21.80
CA LYS A 68 -13.56 11.06 21.61
C LYS A 68 -14.35 10.88 22.90
N THR A 69 -13.69 10.94 24.07
CA THR A 69 -14.33 10.82 25.39
C THR A 69 -14.75 12.16 26.01
N CYS A 70 -14.38 13.27 25.38
CA CYS A 70 -14.62 14.62 25.90
C CYS A 70 -15.64 15.35 25.03
N ASP A 71 -16.78 15.76 25.59
CA ASP A 71 -17.84 16.44 24.82
C ASP A 71 -17.40 17.83 24.31
N ASN A 72 -16.54 18.51 25.06
CA ASN A 72 -16.12 19.89 24.78
C ASN A 72 -14.76 20.00 24.06
N LEU A 73 -14.20 18.90 23.59
CA LEU A 73 -12.96 18.90 22.82
C LEU A 73 -13.23 18.38 21.40
N GLU A 74 -12.67 19.06 20.42
CA GLU A 74 -12.57 18.59 19.02
C GLU A 74 -11.11 18.53 18.60
N LEU A 75 -10.82 17.73 17.55
CA LEU A 75 -9.46 17.58 17.04
C LEU A 75 -9.36 18.11 15.62
N ILE A 76 -8.38 18.97 15.38
CA ILE A 76 -7.94 19.40 14.05
C ILE A 76 -6.58 18.77 13.78
N GLN A 77 -6.50 17.97 12.71
CA GLN A 77 -5.24 17.39 12.28
C GLN A 77 -4.58 18.25 11.21
N LEU A 78 -3.33 18.61 11.44
CA LEU A 78 -2.48 19.25 10.45
C LEU A 78 -1.78 18.21 9.59
N ASN A 79 -1.78 18.41 8.28
CA ASN A 79 -1.14 17.52 7.31
C ASN A 79 -0.45 18.37 6.24
N SER A 80 0.82 18.11 5.95
CA SER A 80 1.58 18.88 4.94
C SER A 80 1.53 18.21 3.57
N PHE A 81 2.12 17.04 3.41
CA PHE A 81 2.22 16.38 2.12
C PHE A 81 1.45 15.07 2.09
N GLY A 82 0.90 14.73 0.91
CA GLY A 82 0.35 13.40 0.65
C GLY A 82 1.42 12.30 0.61
N CYS A 83 2.71 12.60 0.68
CA CYS A 83 3.79 11.62 0.77
C CYS A 83 4.18 11.36 2.23
N GLY A 84 4.39 10.08 2.57
CA GLY A 84 4.77 9.63 3.91
C GLY A 84 3.61 9.01 4.68
N LEU A 85 3.79 8.90 5.99
CA LEU A 85 2.86 8.19 6.87
C LEU A 85 1.59 8.98 7.19
N ASP A 86 1.55 10.28 6.90
CA ASP A 86 0.41 11.13 7.24
C ASP A 86 -0.88 10.70 6.53
N ALA A 87 -0.79 10.23 5.28
CA ALA A 87 -1.95 9.68 4.58
C ALA A 87 -2.58 8.46 5.29
N VAL A 88 -1.78 7.70 6.03
CA VAL A 88 -2.25 6.57 6.84
C VAL A 88 -2.78 7.04 8.18
N THR A 89 -2.10 8.02 8.79
CA THR A 89 -2.45 8.56 10.10
C THR A 89 -3.77 9.31 10.05
N THR A 90 -4.01 10.11 9.00
CA THR A 90 -5.28 10.81 8.81
C THR A 90 -6.46 9.85 8.74
N ASP A 91 -6.31 8.75 8.01
CA ASP A 91 -7.33 7.71 7.92
C ASP A 91 -7.62 7.05 9.27
N CYS A 92 -6.59 6.75 10.05
CA CYS A 92 -6.75 6.12 11.35
C CYS A 92 -7.39 7.06 12.38
N VAL A 93 -6.96 8.33 12.43
CA VAL A 93 -7.56 9.35 13.32
C VAL A 93 -9.01 9.61 12.93
N ASN A 94 -9.30 9.69 11.62
CA ASN A 94 -10.67 9.82 11.15
C ASN A 94 -11.56 8.66 11.64
N ASP A 95 -11.10 7.41 11.53
CA ASP A 95 -11.87 6.25 11.98
C ASP A 95 -12.08 6.27 13.51
N ILE A 96 -11.07 6.67 14.30
CA ILE A 96 -11.21 6.80 15.76
C ILE A 96 -12.29 7.81 16.14
N LEU A 97 -12.30 8.98 15.51
CA LEU A 97 -13.21 10.07 15.83
C LEU A 97 -14.63 9.81 15.29
N THR A 98 -14.76 9.48 14.01
CA THR A 98 -16.06 9.37 13.36
C THR A 98 -16.88 8.18 13.85
N LYS A 99 -16.25 7.04 14.19
CA LYS A 99 -16.94 5.90 14.82
C LYS A 99 -17.55 6.26 16.17
N SER A 100 -17.01 7.26 16.85
CA SER A 100 -17.53 7.77 18.12
C SER A 100 -18.49 8.95 17.96
N GLY A 101 -18.82 9.32 16.73
CA GLY A 101 -19.70 10.46 16.44
C GLY A 101 -19.03 11.82 16.53
N LYS A 102 -17.70 11.89 16.70
CA LYS A 102 -16.94 13.15 16.65
C LYS A 102 -16.75 13.66 15.22
N ILE A 103 -16.51 14.97 15.09
CA ILE A 103 -16.20 15.59 13.80
C ILE A 103 -14.70 15.46 13.55
N TYR A 104 -14.33 14.92 12.40
CA TYR A 104 -12.94 14.91 11.96
C TYR A 104 -12.65 16.08 11.05
N THR A 105 -11.67 16.89 11.41
CA THR A 105 -11.21 18.02 10.60
C THR A 105 -9.72 17.91 10.32
N VAL A 106 -9.36 17.98 9.04
CA VAL A 106 -7.96 18.02 8.59
C VAL A 106 -7.70 19.34 7.87
N LEU A 107 -6.58 19.99 8.21
CA LEU A 107 -6.09 21.18 7.53
C LEU A 107 -4.80 20.81 6.82
N LYS A 108 -4.76 21.06 5.51
CA LYS A 108 -3.52 20.94 4.72
C LYS A 108 -2.71 22.21 4.89
N ILE A 109 -1.46 22.03 5.29
CA ILE A 109 -0.45 23.08 5.36
C ILE A 109 0.46 22.88 4.17
N ASP A 110 0.66 23.94 3.39
CA ASP A 110 1.60 23.99 2.28
C ASP A 110 2.55 25.19 2.43
N GLU A 111 3.38 25.44 1.44
CA GLU A 111 4.32 26.55 1.44
C GLU A 111 3.62 27.92 1.30
N VAL A 112 2.35 27.94 0.99
CA VAL A 112 1.57 29.17 0.81
C VAL A 112 0.89 29.55 2.11
N SER A 113 1.26 30.68 2.67
CA SER A 113 0.74 31.25 3.94
C SER A 113 -0.71 31.74 3.88
N ASN A 114 -1.54 31.22 2.97
CA ASN A 114 -2.92 31.64 2.81
C ASN A 114 -3.85 30.85 3.75
N LEU A 115 -4.27 31.50 4.84
CA LEU A 115 -5.21 30.93 5.82
C LEU A 115 -6.68 30.94 5.38
N GLY A 116 -7.03 31.35 4.16
CA GLY A 116 -8.42 31.45 3.69
C GLY A 116 -9.17 30.13 3.79
N ALA A 117 -8.59 29.06 3.23
CA ALA A 117 -9.18 27.72 3.27
C ALA A 117 -9.26 27.17 4.72
N ALA A 118 -8.23 27.39 5.52
CA ALA A 118 -8.21 27.00 6.93
C ALA A 118 -9.33 27.72 7.72
N ARG A 119 -9.49 29.03 7.50
CA ARG A 119 -10.54 29.85 8.11
C ARG A 119 -11.93 29.30 7.82
N ILE A 120 -12.22 28.95 6.56
CA ILE A 120 -13.51 28.39 6.18
C ILE A 120 -13.75 27.05 6.89
N ARG A 121 -12.77 26.16 6.91
CA ARG A 121 -12.89 24.84 7.58
C ARG A 121 -13.06 24.95 9.09
N ILE A 122 -12.34 25.86 9.75
CA ILE A 122 -12.48 26.10 11.20
C ILE A 122 -13.87 26.64 11.49
N ARG A 123 -14.38 27.62 10.73
CA ARG A 123 -15.73 28.16 10.89
C ARG A 123 -16.79 27.08 10.66
N SER A 124 -16.63 26.22 9.67
CA SER A 124 -17.53 25.09 9.44
C SER A 124 -17.54 24.10 10.61
N LEU A 125 -16.37 23.79 11.18
CA LEU A 125 -16.28 22.96 12.38
C LEU A 125 -17.03 23.61 13.55
N ILE A 126 -16.81 24.90 13.83
CA ILE A 126 -17.47 25.63 14.91
C ILE A 126 -18.99 25.61 14.71
N SER A 127 -19.47 25.90 13.50
CA SER A 127 -20.90 25.86 13.18
C SER A 127 -21.51 24.47 13.39
N ALA A 128 -20.82 23.43 12.95
CA ALA A 128 -21.28 22.05 13.13
C ALA A 128 -21.30 21.62 14.61
N VAL A 129 -20.33 22.05 15.41
CA VAL A 129 -20.31 21.78 16.85
C VAL A 129 -21.46 22.52 17.54
N ASN A 130 -21.69 23.79 17.23
CA ASN A 130 -22.80 24.56 17.79
C ASN A 130 -24.17 23.94 17.46
N SER A 131 -24.39 23.57 16.19
CA SER A 131 -25.61 22.88 15.77
C SER A 131 -25.84 21.56 16.51
N ARG A 132 -24.77 20.79 16.75
CA ARG A 132 -24.85 19.56 17.56
C ARG A 132 -25.21 19.84 19.01
N HIS A 133 -24.68 20.91 19.60
CA HIS A 133 -25.04 21.34 20.95
C HIS A 133 -26.52 21.75 21.06
N GLU A 134 -27.02 22.52 20.09
CA GLU A 134 -28.44 22.92 20.00
C GLU A 134 -29.36 21.69 19.86
N GLN A 135 -28.94 20.68 19.12
CA GLN A 135 -29.67 19.41 18.93
C GLN A 135 -29.46 18.41 20.07
N HIS A 136 -28.75 18.77 21.13
CA HIS A 136 -28.39 17.86 22.23
C HIS A 136 -27.74 16.55 21.78
N TYR A 137 -26.98 16.60 20.67
CA TYR A 137 -26.29 15.44 20.13
C TYR A 137 -25.23 14.94 21.12
N LYS A 138 -25.31 13.66 21.47
CA LYS A 138 -24.33 13.00 22.35
C LYS A 138 -23.40 12.13 21.53
N THR A 139 -22.12 12.29 21.74
CA THR A 139 -21.11 11.36 21.21
C THR A 139 -21.20 10.04 21.98
N CYS A 140 -21.04 8.92 21.28
CA CYS A 140 -21.00 7.60 21.90
C CYS A 140 -19.61 7.00 21.62
N PRO A 141 -18.69 7.06 22.61
CA PRO A 141 -17.36 6.49 22.46
C PRO A 141 -17.45 5.00 22.08
N SER A 142 -17.04 4.67 20.86
CA SER A 142 -17.01 3.31 20.36
C SER A 142 -15.57 2.86 20.11
N SER A 143 -15.34 1.54 20.15
CA SER A 143 -14.03 0.99 19.87
C SER A 143 -13.68 1.15 18.39
N SER A 144 -12.49 1.66 18.12
CA SER A 144 -11.90 1.71 16.78
C SER A 144 -11.09 0.46 16.44
N ALA A 145 -10.91 -0.46 17.40
CA ALA A 145 -10.22 -1.72 17.17
C ALA A 145 -10.89 -2.53 16.06
N ILE A 146 -10.10 -3.22 15.26
CA ILE A 146 -10.59 -4.05 14.17
C ILE A 146 -10.47 -5.54 14.53
N ASN A 147 -11.48 -6.31 14.10
CA ASN A 147 -11.38 -7.76 14.14
C ASN A 147 -10.63 -8.24 12.89
N ARG A 148 -9.48 -8.88 13.10
CA ARG A 148 -8.72 -9.52 12.03
C ARG A 148 -9.25 -10.90 11.78
N ILE A 149 -9.51 -11.21 10.52
CA ILE A 149 -9.84 -12.57 10.11
C ILE A 149 -8.52 -13.30 9.87
N GLU A 150 -8.28 -14.36 10.64
CA GLU A 150 -7.10 -15.20 10.49
C GLU A 150 -7.29 -16.17 9.32
N PHE A 151 -6.26 -16.32 8.48
CA PHE A 151 -6.21 -17.38 7.48
C PHE A 151 -5.81 -18.69 8.16
N THR A 152 -6.77 -19.61 8.32
CA THR A 152 -6.61 -20.85 9.08
C THR A 152 -6.06 -22.01 8.24
N LYS A 153 -5.72 -23.13 8.91
CA LYS A 153 -5.27 -24.35 8.24
C LYS A 153 -6.35 -24.99 7.38
N GLU A 154 -7.61 -24.87 7.79
CA GLU A 154 -8.78 -25.37 7.07
C GLU A 154 -8.98 -24.59 5.78
N MET A 155 -8.92 -23.26 5.84
CA MET A 155 -9.03 -22.38 4.67
C MET A 155 -7.97 -22.66 3.60
N LYS A 156 -6.80 -23.11 4.03
CA LYS A 156 -5.68 -23.42 3.12
C LYS A 156 -6.03 -24.45 2.04
N LYS A 157 -6.97 -25.34 2.30
CA LYS A 157 -7.34 -26.45 1.40
C LYS A 157 -8.21 -25.97 0.23
N ASP A 158 -9.15 -25.06 0.53
CA ASP A 158 -10.25 -24.73 -0.38
C ASP A 158 -10.24 -23.27 -0.86
N TYR A 159 -9.42 -22.43 -0.25
CA TYR A 159 -9.36 -21.01 -0.57
C TYR A 159 -8.40 -20.72 -1.72
N THR A 160 -8.79 -19.78 -2.59
CA THR A 160 -7.91 -19.14 -3.53
C THR A 160 -7.31 -17.88 -2.88
N VAL A 161 -5.99 -17.73 -2.94
CA VAL A 161 -5.28 -16.57 -2.39
C VAL A 161 -4.86 -15.67 -3.54
N LEU A 162 -5.40 -14.46 -3.62
CA LEU A 162 -5.03 -13.48 -4.64
C LEU A 162 -3.82 -12.67 -4.20
N ALA A 163 -2.85 -12.52 -5.09
CA ALA A 163 -1.68 -11.66 -4.91
C ALA A 163 -1.64 -10.58 -6.00
N PRO A 164 -1.27 -9.33 -5.68
CA PRO A 164 -1.20 -8.27 -6.68
C PRO A 164 -0.04 -8.52 -7.64
N GLN A 165 -0.19 -8.07 -8.89
CA GLN A 165 0.93 -7.98 -9.82
C GLN A 165 1.72 -6.71 -9.53
N MET A 166 3.01 -6.85 -9.25
CA MET A 166 3.90 -5.73 -8.95
C MET A 166 5.10 -5.64 -9.89
N SER A 167 5.39 -6.75 -10.58
CA SER A 167 6.47 -6.85 -11.57
C SER A 167 6.30 -8.13 -12.38
N PRO A 168 5.70 -8.09 -13.57
CA PRO A 168 5.38 -9.30 -14.34
C PRO A 168 6.58 -10.23 -14.56
N ILE A 169 7.75 -9.68 -14.85
CA ILE A 169 8.97 -10.44 -15.10
C ILE A 169 9.44 -11.28 -13.90
N HIS A 170 9.06 -10.89 -12.67
CA HIS A 170 9.40 -11.58 -11.42
C HIS A 170 8.20 -12.35 -10.86
N PHE A 171 7.05 -11.70 -10.76
CA PHE A 171 5.88 -12.24 -10.05
C PHE A 171 5.28 -13.45 -10.77
N ASP A 172 5.32 -13.48 -12.10
CA ASP A 172 4.87 -14.66 -12.85
C ASP A 172 5.66 -15.93 -12.48
N LEU A 173 6.91 -15.78 -12.04
CA LEU A 173 7.76 -16.87 -11.59
C LEU A 173 7.56 -17.24 -10.11
N LEU A 174 6.91 -16.39 -9.32
CA LEU A 174 6.69 -16.64 -7.88
C LEU A 174 5.56 -17.63 -7.58
N ALA A 175 4.54 -17.71 -8.42
CA ALA A 175 3.40 -18.60 -8.20
C ALA A 175 3.80 -20.07 -7.90
N PRO A 176 4.75 -20.72 -8.62
CA PRO A 176 5.20 -22.06 -8.29
C PRO A 176 5.84 -22.20 -6.90
N ALA A 177 6.52 -21.16 -6.42
CA ALA A 177 7.13 -21.18 -5.09
C ALA A 177 6.07 -21.33 -3.99
N PHE A 178 4.93 -20.66 -4.15
CA PHE A 178 3.83 -20.73 -3.21
C PHE A 178 2.99 -22.01 -3.37
N LYS A 179 2.83 -22.52 -4.59
CA LYS A 179 2.14 -23.82 -4.81
C LYS A 179 2.79 -24.96 -4.02
N CYS A 180 4.11 -24.93 -3.79
CA CYS A 180 4.76 -25.95 -2.95
C CYS A 180 4.35 -25.91 -1.48
N MET A 181 3.65 -24.86 -1.02
CA MET A 181 3.02 -24.80 0.29
C MET A 181 1.66 -25.53 0.36
N GLY A 182 1.13 -25.98 -0.75
CA GLY A 182 -0.25 -26.48 -0.86
C GLY A 182 -1.29 -25.37 -0.71
N ILE A 183 -0.95 -24.14 -1.13
CA ILE A 183 -1.86 -23.00 -1.19
C ILE A 183 -2.12 -22.68 -2.66
N ASN A 184 -3.37 -22.52 -3.02
CA ASN A 184 -3.75 -22.06 -4.35
C ASN A 184 -3.58 -20.54 -4.42
N ILE A 185 -2.45 -20.06 -4.95
CA ILE A 185 -2.17 -18.63 -5.15
C ILE A 185 -2.31 -18.28 -6.61
N GLU A 186 -3.06 -17.23 -6.87
CA GLU A 186 -3.22 -16.61 -8.19
C GLU A 186 -2.62 -15.19 -8.17
N ILE A 187 -1.65 -14.94 -9.04
CA ILE A 187 -1.12 -13.60 -9.27
C ILE A 187 -2.09 -12.89 -10.20
N LEU A 188 -2.58 -11.74 -9.80
CA LEU A 188 -3.51 -10.93 -10.58
C LEU A 188 -2.82 -10.40 -11.86
N PRO A 189 -3.58 -10.11 -12.92
CA PRO A 189 -3.03 -9.48 -14.13
C PRO A 189 -2.51 -8.07 -13.83
N ASP A 190 -1.77 -7.52 -14.79
CA ASP A 190 -1.33 -6.12 -14.74
C ASP A 190 -2.54 -5.16 -14.63
N ALA A 191 -2.31 -3.98 -14.03
CA ALA A 191 -3.37 -3.02 -13.79
C ALA A 191 -3.83 -2.37 -15.10
N THR A 192 -5.12 -2.04 -15.17
CA THR A 192 -5.71 -1.24 -16.23
C THR A 192 -6.19 0.08 -15.66
N LYS A 193 -6.64 0.98 -16.53
CA LYS A 193 -7.26 2.25 -16.09
C LYS A 193 -8.46 1.99 -15.17
N GLU A 194 -9.32 1.05 -15.54
CA GLU A 194 -10.49 0.65 -14.74
C GLU A 194 -10.08 0.14 -13.35
N THR A 195 -8.99 -0.62 -13.28
CA THR A 195 -8.41 -1.09 -12.02
C THR A 195 -8.01 0.09 -11.11
N ILE A 196 -7.38 1.11 -11.69
CA ILE A 196 -6.97 2.32 -10.95
C ILE A 196 -8.20 3.10 -10.49
N ASP A 197 -9.21 3.24 -11.34
CA ASP A 197 -10.49 3.91 -11.00
C ASP A 197 -11.21 3.20 -9.84
N VAL A 198 -11.16 1.87 -9.79
CA VAL A 198 -11.64 1.10 -8.62
C VAL A 198 -10.82 1.41 -7.37
N GLY A 199 -9.49 1.49 -7.49
CA GLY A 199 -8.62 1.86 -6.37
C GLY A 199 -8.96 3.22 -5.78
N LEU A 200 -9.26 4.22 -6.61
CA LEU A 200 -9.67 5.57 -6.19
C LEU A 200 -10.95 5.61 -5.34
N LYS A 201 -11.84 4.63 -5.48
CA LYS A 201 -13.07 4.54 -4.66
C LYS A 201 -12.80 4.17 -3.21
N TYR A 202 -11.71 3.43 -2.94
CA TYR A 202 -11.46 2.82 -1.64
C TYR A 202 -10.26 3.40 -0.91
N VAL A 203 -9.31 3.98 -1.63
CA VAL A 203 -8.08 4.54 -1.07
C VAL A 203 -8.18 6.07 -1.02
N ASN A 204 -7.66 6.64 0.05
CA ASN A 204 -7.55 8.09 0.23
C ASN A 204 -6.68 8.70 -0.89
N ASN A 205 -7.12 9.83 -1.44
CA ASN A 205 -6.41 10.54 -2.52
C ASN A 205 -5.01 11.05 -2.12
N ASP A 206 -4.73 11.18 -0.81
CA ASP A 206 -3.41 11.53 -0.31
C ASP A 206 -2.45 10.31 -0.25
N ALA A 207 -2.97 9.10 -0.50
CA ALA A 207 -2.14 7.91 -0.60
C ALA A 207 -1.33 7.87 -1.91
N CYS A 208 -0.25 7.08 -1.91
CA CYS A 208 0.60 6.98 -3.09
C CYS A 208 -0.05 6.19 -4.23
N TYR A 209 0.34 6.50 -5.46
CA TYR A 209 -0.14 5.81 -6.65
C TYR A 209 0.00 4.27 -6.58
N PRO A 210 1.11 3.68 -6.09
CA PRO A 210 1.19 2.24 -5.89
C PRO A 210 0.09 1.65 -5.01
N SER A 211 -0.37 2.37 -3.98
CA SER A 211 -1.46 1.87 -3.13
C SER A 211 -2.80 1.82 -3.87
N LEU A 212 -3.05 2.79 -4.76
CA LEU A 212 -4.24 2.79 -5.64
C LEU A 212 -4.23 1.57 -6.56
N ILE A 213 -3.08 1.28 -7.17
CA ILE A 213 -2.92 0.13 -8.07
C ILE A 213 -3.16 -1.19 -7.32
N VAL A 214 -2.47 -1.40 -6.20
CA VAL A 214 -2.56 -2.65 -5.45
C VAL A 214 -3.96 -2.90 -4.92
N VAL A 215 -4.58 -1.89 -4.30
CA VAL A 215 -5.95 -2.01 -3.80
C VAL A 215 -6.94 -2.15 -4.96
N GLY A 216 -6.72 -1.42 -6.05
CA GLY A 216 -7.55 -1.51 -7.25
C GLY A 216 -7.54 -2.91 -7.87
N GLN A 217 -6.36 -3.53 -8.05
CA GLN A 217 -6.25 -4.91 -8.54
C GLN A 217 -7.02 -5.89 -7.66
N MET A 218 -6.85 -5.80 -6.33
CA MET A 218 -7.55 -6.68 -5.39
C MET A 218 -9.06 -6.49 -5.45
N MET A 219 -9.52 -5.24 -5.36
CA MET A 219 -10.95 -4.94 -5.35
C MET A 219 -11.62 -5.25 -6.68
N SER A 220 -10.97 -4.97 -7.81
CA SER A 220 -11.49 -5.34 -9.14
C SER A 220 -11.65 -6.85 -9.27
N ALA A 221 -10.67 -7.64 -8.81
CA ALA A 221 -10.78 -9.10 -8.84
C ALA A 221 -11.92 -9.61 -7.94
N ILE A 222 -12.03 -9.10 -6.71
CA ILE A 222 -13.04 -9.52 -5.74
C ILE A 222 -14.46 -9.19 -6.22
N THR A 223 -14.65 -7.99 -6.82
CA THR A 223 -15.96 -7.54 -7.28
C THR A 223 -16.32 -8.01 -8.69
N SER A 224 -15.42 -8.70 -9.38
CA SER A 224 -15.63 -9.19 -10.76
C SER A 224 -16.66 -10.30 -10.89
N GLY A 225 -17.05 -10.96 -9.79
CA GLY A 225 -17.89 -12.17 -9.81
C GLY A 225 -17.15 -13.44 -10.25
N LYS A 226 -15.87 -13.38 -10.60
CA LYS A 226 -15.06 -14.54 -11.03
C LYS A 226 -14.77 -15.51 -9.87
N TYR A 227 -14.73 -15.02 -8.65
CA TYR A 227 -14.30 -15.77 -7.47
C TYR A 227 -15.43 -15.93 -6.47
N ASP A 228 -15.46 -17.09 -5.79
CA ASP A 228 -16.31 -17.27 -4.61
C ASP A 228 -15.71 -16.49 -3.43
N VAL A 229 -16.34 -15.39 -3.08
CA VAL A 229 -15.87 -14.47 -2.00
C VAL A 229 -15.84 -15.13 -0.62
N ASN A 230 -16.53 -16.27 -0.43
CA ASN A 230 -16.50 -17.04 0.81
C ASN A 230 -15.32 -18.03 0.88
N LYS A 231 -14.64 -18.27 -0.25
CA LYS A 231 -13.45 -19.11 -0.37
C LYS A 231 -12.26 -18.35 -0.92
N LEU A 232 -12.18 -17.07 -0.60
CA LEU A 232 -11.16 -16.16 -1.08
C LEU A 232 -10.34 -15.60 0.09
N ALA A 233 -9.04 -15.42 -0.15
CA ALA A 233 -8.14 -14.68 0.71
C ALA A 233 -7.25 -13.79 -0.17
N VAL A 234 -6.65 -12.77 0.41
CA VAL A 234 -5.68 -11.92 -0.29
C VAL A 234 -4.36 -11.90 0.47
N ILE A 235 -3.26 -11.70 -0.25
CA ILE A 235 -1.93 -11.66 0.32
C ILE A 235 -1.20 -10.39 -0.11
N MET A 236 -0.50 -9.76 0.83
CA MET A 236 0.30 -8.57 0.56
C MET A 236 1.54 -8.52 1.44
N SER A 237 2.64 -8.01 0.92
CA SER A 237 3.86 -7.78 1.70
C SER A 237 3.69 -6.59 2.66
N GLN A 238 4.32 -6.70 3.83
CA GLN A 238 4.36 -5.67 4.85
C GLN A 238 5.81 -5.48 5.30
N THR A 239 6.43 -4.40 4.86
CA THR A 239 7.89 -4.20 5.00
C THR A 239 8.33 -3.79 6.40
N GLY A 240 7.47 -3.09 7.15
CA GLY A 240 7.78 -2.56 8.48
C GLY A 240 8.62 -1.28 8.48
N GLY A 241 8.96 -0.73 7.32
CA GLY A 241 9.67 0.55 7.21
C GLY A 241 8.76 1.77 7.36
N GLY A 242 9.34 2.96 7.41
CA GLY A 242 8.64 4.25 7.49
C GLY A 242 7.96 4.66 6.17
N CYS A 243 7.43 3.72 5.42
CA CYS A 243 6.76 3.91 4.13
C CYS A 243 5.32 3.45 4.20
N ARG A 244 4.46 4.04 3.39
CA ARG A 244 3.06 3.63 3.24
C ARG A 244 2.90 2.19 2.77
N ALA A 245 3.86 1.63 2.04
CA ALA A 245 3.89 0.22 1.65
C ALA A 245 3.71 -0.74 2.85
N THR A 246 4.18 -0.37 4.03
CA THR A 246 3.93 -1.10 5.28
C THR A 246 2.42 -1.20 5.61
N ASN A 247 1.62 -0.27 5.12
CA ASN A 247 0.19 -0.16 5.42
C ASN A 247 -0.74 -0.56 4.25
N TYR A 248 -0.22 -1.12 3.14
CA TYR A 248 -1.08 -1.63 2.07
C TYR A 248 -2.05 -2.71 2.57
N VAL A 249 -1.62 -3.54 3.51
CA VAL A 249 -2.49 -4.50 4.22
C VAL A 249 -3.67 -3.79 4.89
N GLY A 250 -3.41 -2.67 5.55
CA GLY A 250 -4.44 -1.83 6.18
C GLY A 250 -5.40 -1.23 5.16
N PHE A 251 -4.90 -0.70 4.05
CA PHE A 251 -5.74 -0.16 2.98
C PHE A 251 -6.64 -1.23 2.34
N ILE A 252 -6.11 -2.43 2.11
CA ILE A 252 -6.90 -3.56 1.59
C ILE A 252 -8.01 -3.93 2.59
N ARG A 253 -7.72 -4.06 3.89
CA ARG A 253 -8.73 -4.37 4.92
C ARG A 253 -9.83 -3.31 4.98
N ARG A 254 -9.44 -2.03 4.89
CA ARG A 254 -10.40 -0.92 4.85
C ARG A 254 -11.28 -0.97 3.61
N ALA A 255 -10.68 -1.24 2.45
CA ALA A 255 -11.42 -1.39 1.21
C ALA A 255 -12.43 -2.54 1.26
N LEU A 256 -11.99 -3.70 1.76
CA LEU A 256 -12.85 -4.87 1.97
C LEU A 256 -14.02 -4.55 2.91
N SER A 257 -13.75 -3.92 4.04
CA SER A 257 -14.77 -3.52 5.01
C SER A 257 -15.79 -2.55 4.40
N LYS A 258 -15.33 -1.53 3.68
CA LYS A 258 -16.19 -0.55 3.00
C LYS A 258 -17.07 -1.18 1.91
N ALA A 259 -16.56 -2.22 1.26
CA ALA A 259 -17.26 -2.91 0.18
C ALA A 259 -18.15 -4.06 0.67
N GLY A 260 -18.23 -4.33 1.97
CA GLY A 260 -19.02 -5.42 2.53
C GLY A 260 -18.36 -6.80 2.46
N TYR A 261 -17.06 -6.87 2.19
CA TYR A 261 -16.28 -8.12 2.10
C TYR A 261 -15.33 -8.32 3.30
N GLY A 262 -15.70 -7.80 4.46
CA GLY A 262 -14.87 -7.89 5.68
C GLY A 262 -14.55 -9.31 6.16
N GLN A 263 -15.24 -10.33 5.67
CA GLN A 263 -14.98 -11.74 5.94
C GLN A 263 -13.74 -12.29 5.21
N ILE A 264 -13.20 -11.61 4.21
CA ILE A 264 -12.05 -12.08 3.44
C ILE A 264 -10.75 -11.90 4.25
N PRO A 265 -10.00 -12.97 4.55
CA PRO A 265 -8.73 -12.87 5.24
C PRO A 265 -7.68 -12.12 4.43
N VAL A 266 -6.91 -11.25 5.09
CA VAL A 266 -5.79 -10.54 4.49
C VAL A 266 -4.49 -11.03 5.13
N ILE A 267 -3.70 -11.79 4.38
CA ILE A 267 -2.43 -12.37 4.81
C ILE A 267 -1.33 -11.33 4.64
N ALA A 268 -0.76 -10.88 5.76
CA ALA A 268 0.39 -9.98 5.76
C ALA A 268 1.69 -10.79 5.69
N LEU A 269 2.44 -10.65 4.59
CA LEU A 269 3.80 -11.18 4.48
C LEU A 269 4.78 -10.23 5.16
N SER A 270 5.21 -10.55 6.36
CA SER A 270 6.17 -9.75 7.10
C SER A 270 7.33 -10.61 7.62
N ALA A 271 8.56 -10.16 7.36
CA ALA A 271 9.75 -10.75 7.94
C ALA A 271 9.85 -10.49 9.46
N GLN A 272 9.18 -9.46 9.96
CA GLN A 272 9.17 -9.08 11.38
C GLN A 272 8.07 -9.76 12.19
N GLY A 273 7.26 -10.62 11.57
CA GLY A 273 6.24 -11.40 12.26
C GLY A 273 5.12 -10.57 12.88
N PHE A 274 4.71 -9.46 12.29
CA PHE A 274 3.65 -8.57 12.79
C PHE A 274 2.31 -9.28 12.97
N GLU A 275 2.04 -10.32 12.18
CA GLU A 275 0.78 -11.03 12.21
C GLU A 275 0.98 -12.54 12.09
N LYS A 276 0.22 -13.29 12.88
CA LYS A 276 0.20 -14.75 12.83
C LYS A 276 -0.98 -15.23 12.00
N ASN A 277 -0.73 -16.15 11.08
CA ASN A 277 -1.76 -16.89 10.32
C ASN A 277 -1.42 -18.37 10.40
N SER A 278 -2.28 -19.17 11.02
CA SER A 278 -2.02 -20.61 11.24
C SER A 278 -1.98 -21.42 9.94
N GLY A 279 -2.72 -20.97 8.92
CA GLY A 279 -2.73 -21.56 7.58
C GLY A 279 -1.54 -21.17 6.69
N PHE A 280 -0.82 -20.10 7.05
CA PHE A 280 0.27 -19.57 6.25
C PHE A 280 1.60 -19.66 7.00
N LYS A 281 2.35 -20.74 6.77
CA LYS A 281 3.68 -20.94 7.34
C LYS A 281 4.72 -21.00 6.24
N ILE A 282 5.67 -20.06 6.28
CA ILE A 282 6.78 -20.02 5.33
C ILE A 282 7.80 -21.10 5.72
N SER A 283 8.03 -22.05 4.82
CA SER A 283 9.07 -23.08 4.99
C SER A 283 10.35 -22.68 4.24
N TYR A 284 11.48 -23.26 4.63
CA TYR A 284 12.76 -23.07 3.91
C TYR A 284 12.63 -23.39 2.40
N LYS A 285 11.84 -24.40 2.04
CA LYS A 285 11.61 -24.76 0.64
C LYS A 285 10.95 -23.61 -0.15
N VAL A 286 10.00 -22.91 0.47
CA VAL A 286 9.32 -21.75 -0.15
C VAL A 286 10.27 -20.59 -0.33
N VAL A 287 11.01 -20.22 0.73
CA VAL A 287 12.00 -19.14 0.67
C VAL A 287 13.02 -19.41 -0.43
N LYS A 288 13.57 -20.65 -0.47
CA LYS A 288 14.53 -21.04 -1.51
C LYS A 288 13.96 -20.88 -2.92
N ARG A 289 12.74 -21.38 -3.18
CA ARG A 289 12.11 -21.28 -4.51
C ARG A 289 11.73 -19.84 -4.87
N ALA A 290 11.28 -19.06 -3.90
CA ALA A 290 11.00 -17.65 -4.12
C ALA A 290 12.27 -16.87 -4.46
N MET A 291 13.38 -17.14 -3.78
CA MET A 291 14.69 -16.55 -4.12
C MET A 291 15.15 -16.95 -5.52
N GLN A 292 15.02 -18.23 -5.89
CA GLN A 292 15.34 -18.67 -7.23
C GLN A 292 14.47 -17.99 -8.30
N ALA A 293 13.17 -17.81 -8.03
CA ALA A 293 12.25 -17.11 -8.93
C ALA A 293 12.65 -15.63 -9.11
N LEU A 294 12.98 -14.94 -8.03
CA LEU A 294 13.45 -13.55 -8.09
C LEU A 294 14.76 -13.42 -8.89
N ILE A 295 15.71 -14.31 -8.65
CA ILE A 295 16.99 -14.31 -9.39
C ILE A 295 16.76 -14.58 -10.89
N TYR A 296 15.86 -15.51 -11.25
CA TYR A 296 15.50 -15.70 -12.67
C TYR A 296 14.92 -14.44 -13.27
N GLY A 297 14.02 -13.73 -12.55
CA GLY A 297 13.47 -12.46 -12.99
C GLY A 297 14.54 -11.39 -13.22
N ASP A 298 15.49 -11.26 -12.31
CA ASP A 298 16.63 -10.33 -12.45
C ASP A 298 17.50 -10.66 -13.65
N VAL A 299 17.81 -11.95 -13.86
CA VAL A 299 18.59 -12.40 -15.03
C VAL A 299 17.84 -12.11 -16.32
N PHE A 300 16.54 -12.41 -16.39
CA PHE A 300 15.72 -12.10 -17.56
C PHE A 300 15.67 -10.61 -17.84
N MET A 301 15.41 -9.80 -16.83
CA MET A 301 15.37 -8.35 -16.99
C MET A 301 16.69 -7.80 -17.52
N ARG A 302 17.81 -8.27 -16.97
CA ARG A 302 19.15 -7.85 -17.41
C ARG A 302 19.46 -8.30 -18.84
N CYS A 303 19.13 -9.53 -19.18
CA CYS A 303 19.34 -10.06 -20.54
C CYS A 303 18.46 -9.33 -21.56
N LEU A 304 17.15 -9.19 -21.28
CA LEU A 304 16.21 -8.50 -22.17
C LEU A 304 16.61 -7.04 -22.43
N TYR A 305 16.90 -6.28 -21.39
CA TYR A 305 17.23 -4.86 -21.56
C TYR A 305 18.58 -4.65 -22.26
N ARG A 306 19.48 -5.64 -22.21
CA ARG A 306 20.74 -5.61 -22.93
C ARG A 306 20.57 -5.99 -24.41
N THR A 307 19.69 -6.95 -24.74
CA THR A 307 19.60 -7.53 -26.10
C THR A 307 18.51 -6.89 -26.95
N ARG A 308 17.31 -6.60 -26.42
CA ARG A 308 16.17 -6.00 -27.17
C ARG A 308 16.54 -4.77 -28.01
N PRO A 309 17.37 -3.82 -27.52
CA PRO A 309 17.76 -2.66 -28.34
C PRO A 309 18.61 -3.00 -29.57
N TYR A 310 19.26 -4.15 -29.59
CA TYR A 310 20.26 -4.54 -30.55
C TYR A 310 19.89 -5.79 -31.36
N GLU A 311 18.73 -6.42 -31.14
CA GLU A 311 18.32 -7.63 -31.87
C GLU A 311 18.26 -7.39 -33.39
N LYS A 312 18.83 -8.32 -34.18
CA LYS A 312 18.76 -8.28 -35.65
C LYS A 312 17.35 -8.59 -36.15
N GLU A 313 16.73 -9.58 -35.53
CA GLU A 313 15.35 -9.98 -35.79
C GLU A 313 14.46 -9.47 -34.65
N LYS A 314 13.59 -8.53 -34.97
CA LYS A 314 12.72 -7.90 -34.01
C LYS A 314 11.82 -8.91 -33.28
N GLY A 315 11.87 -8.94 -31.97
CA GLY A 315 11.10 -9.84 -31.11
C GLY A 315 11.82 -11.14 -30.75
N SER A 316 13.02 -11.42 -31.32
CA SER A 316 13.79 -12.63 -31.01
C SER A 316 14.17 -12.75 -29.53
N ALA A 317 14.53 -11.63 -28.89
CA ALA A 317 14.84 -11.60 -27.45
C ALA A 317 13.60 -11.91 -26.59
N ASN A 318 12.43 -11.40 -26.97
CA ASN A 318 11.18 -11.71 -26.28
C ASN A 318 10.78 -13.18 -26.45
N ALA A 319 10.92 -13.74 -27.67
CA ALA A 319 10.66 -15.16 -27.92
C ALA A 319 11.57 -16.07 -27.09
N LEU A 320 12.85 -15.70 -26.98
CA LEU A 320 13.83 -16.42 -26.17
C LEU A 320 13.48 -16.33 -24.67
N HIS A 321 13.05 -15.17 -24.17
CA HIS A 321 12.56 -15.00 -22.82
C HIS A 321 11.38 -15.92 -22.53
N GLU A 322 10.36 -15.95 -23.39
CA GLU A 322 9.18 -16.81 -23.20
C GLU A 322 9.55 -18.32 -23.21
N LYS A 323 10.50 -18.73 -24.06
CA LYS A 323 11.04 -20.09 -24.03
C LYS A 323 11.62 -20.43 -22.66
N TRP A 324 12.54 -19.61 -22.16
CA TRP A 324 13.22 -19.85 -20.89
C TRP A 324 12.31 -19.66 -19.68
N LYS A 325 11.36 -18.74 -19.74
CA LYS A 325 10.33 -18.57 -18.69
C LYS A 325 9.58 -19.87 -18.44
N LYS A 326 9.16 -20.59 -19.51
CA LYS A 326 8.50 -21.91 -19.38
C LYS A 326 9.41 -22.94 -18.70
N VAL A 327 10.67 -23.02 -19.10
CA VAL A 327 11.67 -23.93 -18.50
C VAL A 327 11.88 -23.63 -17.01
N CYS A 328 11.99 -22.34 -16.66
CA CYS A 328 12.16 -21.92 -15.26
C CYS A 328 10.92 -22.22 -14.41
N LEU A 329 9.71 -21.96 -14.91
CA LEU A 329 8.45 -22.30 -14.25
C LEU A 329 8.35 -23.79 -13.97
N GLU A 330 8.69 -24.63 -14.94
CA GLU A 330 8.68 -26.09 -14.78
C GLU A 330 9.71 -26.55 -13.74
N SER A 331 10.93 -26.00 -13.76
CA SER A 331 11.98 -26.27 -12.78
C SER A 331 11.57 -25.90 -11.36
N LEU A 332 10.98 -24.72 -11.18
CA LEU A 332 10.50 -24.23 -9.89
C LEU A 332 9.33 -25.07 -9.36
N THR A 333 8.47 -25.55 -10.24
CA THR A 333 7.32 -26.39 -9.88
C THR A 333 7.78 -27.79 -9.43
N LYS A 334 8.65 -28.45 -10.21
CA LYS A 334 9.04 -29.84 -9.97
C LYS A 334 9.99 -29.99 -8.78
N THR A 335 11.18 -29.42 -8.85
CA THR A 335 12.26 -29.72 -7.90
C THR A 335 12.79 -28.54 -7.12
N GLY A 336 12.95 -27.38 -7.73
CA GLY A 336 13.73 -26.27 -7.18
C GLY A 336 15.19 -26.66 -6.85
N SER A 337 15.76 -27.62 -7.59
CA SER A 337 17.14 -28.09 -7.41
C SER A 337 18.15 -27.00 -7.72
N ASN A 338 19.17 -26.84 -6.87
CA ASN A 338 20.24 -25.86 -7.11
C ASN A 338 21.06 -26.18 -8.37
N ALA A 339 21.26 -27.47 -8.68
CA ALA A 339 21.98 -27.89 -9.86
C ALA A 339 21.24 -27.50 -11.15
N VAL A 340 19.93 -27.78 -11.20
CA VAL A 340 19.06 -27.38 -12.32
C VAL A 340 18.97 -25.85 -12.41
N PHE A 341 18.84 -25.16 -11.28
CA PHE A 341 18.83 -23.70 -11.23
C PHE A 341 20.09 -23.09 -11.85
N LYS A 342 21.29 -23.56 -11.43
CA LYS A 342 22.57 -23.09 -12.00
C LYS A 342 22.66 -23.37 -13.48
N LYS A 343 22.27 -24.58 -13.92
CA LYS A 343 22.26 -24.97 -15.32
C LYS A 343 21.36 -24.06 -16.16
N ASN A 344 20.16 -23.74 -15.65
CA ASN A 344 19.23 -22.85 -16.33
C ASN A 344 19.79 -21.43 -16.43
N ILE A 345 20.40 -20.87 -15.38
CA ILE A 345 21.06 -19.55 -15.43
C ILE A 345 22.14 -19.52 -16.51
N GLN A 346 23.01 -20.55 -16.53
CA GLN A 346 24.06 -20.66 -17.55
C GLN A 346 23.47 -20.73 -18.96
N GLY A 347 22.40 -21.53 -19.15
CA GLY A 347 21.72 -21.65 -20.45
C GLY A 347 21.07 -20.34 -20.88
N ILE A 348 20.39 -19.64 -19.97
CA ILE A 348 19.80 -18.32 -20.26
C ILE A 348 20.88 -17.35 -20.74
N VAL A 349 21.96 -17.20 -19.97
CA VAL A 349 23.04 -16.27 -20.32
C VAL A 349 23.67 -16.65 -21.67
N HIS A 350 23.97 -17.94 -21.88
CA HIS A 350 24.54 -18.42 -23.13
C HIS A 350 23.65 -18.12 -24.34
N ASP A 351 22.36 -18.46 -24.25
CA ASP A 351 21.43 -18.27 -25.37
C ASP A 351 21.22 -16.78 -25.69
N PHE A 352 21.19 -15.90 -24.67
CA PHE A 352 21.12 -14.46 -24.88
C PHE A 352 22.42 -13.85 -25.40
N ASP A 353 23.59 -14.35 -24.99
CA ASP A 353 24.90 -13.90 -25.50
C ASP A 353 25.15 -14.35 -26.93
N THR A 354 24.55 -15.46 -27.39
CA THR A 354 24.66 -15.98 -28.76
C THR A 354 23.56 -15.46 -29.69
N LEU A 355 22.60 -14.68 -29.18
CA LEU A 355 21.55 -14.10 -30.00
C LEU A 355 22.16 -13.13 -31.02
N PRO A 356 21.79 -13.21 -32.34
CA PRO A 356 22.28 -12.30 -33.34
C PRO A 356 21.94 -10.84 -33.06
N LEU A 357 22.95 -10.00 -32.83
CA LEU A 357 22.80 -8.58 -32.51
C LEU A 357 23.36 -7.70 -33.62
N LEU A 358 22.86 -6.47 -33.72
CA LEU A 358 23.39 -5.40 -34.55
C LEU A 358 24.67 -4.83 -33.92
N ASP A 359 25.68 -4.60 -34.71
CA ASP A 359 26.93 -3.96 -34.27
C ASP A 359 26.80 -2.43 -34.35
N ILE A 360 25.98 -1.88 -33.47
CA ILE A 360 25.72 -0.44 -33.38
C ILE A 360 25.78 -0.01 -31.93
N LYS A 361 26.06 1.26 -31.67
CA LYS A 361 26.07 1.84 -30.33
C LYS A 361 24.85 2.73 -30.14
N LYS A 362 24.05 2.41 -29.13
CA LYS A 362 22.86 3.19 -28.73
C LYS A 362 23.08 3.88 -27.38
N PRO A 363 22.42 5.03 -27.12
CA PRO A 363 22.48 5.69 -25.82
C PRO A 363 21.96 4.80 -24.70
N ARG A 364 22.56 4.92 -23.51
CA ARG A 364 22.10 4.23 -22.32
C ARG A 364 21.13 5.13 -21.56
N VAL A 365 19.96 4.61 -21.23
CA VAL A 365 18.93 5.31 -20.46
C VAL A 365 18.71 4.57 -19.15
N GLY A 366 18.80 5.30 -18.02
CA GLY A 366 18.50 4.80 -16.69
C GLY A 366 17.06 5.14 -16.32
N ILE A 367 16.26 4.13 -15.96
CA ILE A 367 14.90 4.32 -15.42
C ILE A 367 15.00 4.32 -13.90
N VAL A 368 14.65 5.45 -13.27
CA VAL A 368 14.67 5.66 -11.83
C VAL A 368 13.28 6.05 -11.33
N GLY A 369 13.02 5.90 -10.05
CA GLY A 369 11.76 6.28 -9.43
C GLY A 369 11.29 5.28 -8.38
N GLU A 370 10.00 5.35 -8.04
CA GLU A 370 9.35 4.46 -7.09
C GLU A 370 9.37 3.02 -7.62
N ILE A 371 9.58 2.05 -6.71
CA ILE A 371 9.90 0.67 -7.09
C ILE A 371 8.76 -0.02 -7.87
N LEU A 372 7.51 0.07 -7.44
CA LEU A 372 6.38 -0.53 -8.15
C LEU A 372 6.18 0.14 -9.50
N VAL A 373 6.16 1.48 -9.53
CA VAL A 373 5.99 2.25 -10.78
C VAL A 373 7.09 1.91 -11.79
N LYS A 374 8.32 1.71 -11.32
CA LYS A 374 9.44 1.35 -12.18
C LYS A 374 9.31 -0.05 -12.81
N PHE A 375 8.79 -1.03 -12.06
CA PHE A 375 8.75 -2.43 -12.49
C PHE A 375 7.41 -2.88 -13.08
N LEU A 376 6.33 -2.13 -12.89
CA LEU A 376 5.02 -2.44 -13.41
C LEU A 376 4.75 -1.63 -14.70
N PRO A 377 4.69 -2.26 -15.88
CA PRO A 377 4.58 -1.53 -17.15
C PRO A 377 3.35 -0.61 -17.23
N SER A 378 2.19 -1.05 -16.76
CA SER A 378 0.98 -0.23 -16.74
C SER A 378 1.12 1.02 -15.86
N ALA A 379 1.90 0.94 -14.77
CA ALA A 379 2.09 2.06 -13.85
C ALA A 379 3.01 3.15 -14.40
N ASN A 380 3.84 2.84 -15.41
CA ASN A 380 4.77 3.78 -16.04
C ASN A 380 4.47 4.03 -17.53
N ASN A 381 3.25 3.73 -17.97
CA ASN A 381 2.83 3.90 -19.37
C ASN A 381 3.72 3.14 -20.38
N HIS A 382 4.15 1.93 -20.02
CA HIS A 382 5.04 1.09 -20.84
C HIS A 382 6.34 1.80 -21.29
N LEU A 383 6.94 2.54 -20.36
CA LEU A 383 8.09 3.41 -20.61
C LEU A 383 9.24 2.70 -21.33
N VAL A 384 9.54 1.43 -20.97
CA VAL A 384 10.59 0.64 -21.64
C VAL A 384 10.29 0.45 -23.12
N ASP A 385 9.06 0.08 -23.46
CA ASP A 385 8.64 -0.16 -24.84
C ASP A 385 8.60 1.15 -25.63
N LEU A 386 8.17 2.25 -24.99
CA LEU A 386 8.24 3.59 -25.58
C LEU A 386 9.67 3.99 -25.90
N LEU A 387 10.61 3.85 -24.95
CA LEU A 387 12.03 4.15 -25.19
C LEU A 387 12.61 3.30 -26.31
N LEU A 388 12.28 2.01 -26.36
CA LEU A 388 12.72 1.13 -27.44
C LEU A 388 12.14 1.54 -28.80
N SER A 389 10.91 2.06 -28.86
CA SER A 389 10.30 2.56 -30.09
C SER A 389 10.98 3.81 -30.64
N LEU A 390 11.51 4.67 -29.74
CA LEU A 390 12.20 5.91 -30.12
C LEU A 390 13.67 5.72 -30.56
N ILE A 391 14.25 4.55 -30.29
CA ILE A 391 15.65 4.25 -30.64
C ILE A 391 15.86 4.08 -32.18
N HIS A 392 14.80 4.07 -32.96
CA HIS A 392 14.84 4.00 -34.42
C HIS A 392 14.80 5.37 -35.12
N ILE A 393 14.68 6.44 -34.36
CA ILE A 393 14.80 7.82 -34.83
C ILE A 393 16.23 8.30 -34.64
#